data_d0880e1faad6ad98bd46695abd5f4549
#
_entry.id   d0880e1faad6ad98bd46695abd5f4549
#
_cell.length_a   1.000
_cell.length_b   1.000
_cell.length_c   1.000
_cell.angle_alpha   90.00
_cell.angle_beta   90.00
_cell.angle_gamma   90.00
#
_symmetry.space_group_name_H-M   'P 1'
#
loop_
_entity.id
_entity.type
_entity.pdbx_description
1 polymer ?
#
loop_
_entity_poly.entity_id
_entity_poly.type
_entity_poly.pdbx_seq_one_letter_code
_entity_poly.pdbx_strand_id
1 'polypeptide(L)'
;MPALALDIGTYSIKALAGSAGKFPAITRAAEVFNTTGLAVPLDDAAIEKLANLVQSVINDNDLPKSDVRISVPETVVSTKVITIPPLTDAELASAINWQAEQHIPIPPEELSLEYQVLYRPGKNEKAPMRVLLIGLRKVVIDRFVQMFHALAIEPTLIETQMLSIVRSLQFEPADPTTLVVHMGASSMNLTVIHEGELRFVLSHLNGGQLLTKALEQTLSLDTTQSEQYKRSYGLDDGQFEGKVKEALLPATRLLVTEMKKAMQFFVNQHPQSSIQRIVLSGGTAMLPGLVQFISSEIGVEVLVAAPFAAASGEIPQNVNQPGMTVCMGLLNREI
;
A
#
# COMPACT_ATOMS: atom_id res chain seq x y z
N MET A 1 18.04 -15.01 -10.87
CA MET A 1 17.47 -14.26 -12.02
C MET A 1 16.90 -12.96 -11.45
N PRO A 2 16.85 -11.86 -12.21
CA PRO A 2 16.21 -10.64 -11.71
C PRO A 2 14.71 -10.88 -11.54
N ALA A 3 14.16 -10.41 -10.41
CA ALA A 3 12.73 -10.38 -10.15
C ALA A 3 12.13 -9.07 -10.71
N LEU A 4 10.86 -9.10 -11.06
CA LEU A 4 10.07 -7.94 -11.45
C LEU A 4 8.92 -7.74 -10.46
N ALA A 5 8.93 -6.63 -9.73
CA ALA A 5 7.82 -6.20 -8.89
C ALA A 5 6.92 -5.21 -9.65
N LEU A 6 5.62 -5.44 -9.66
CA LEU A 6 4.62 -4.59 -10.30
C LEU A 6 3.55 -4.16 -9.31
N ASP A 7 3.30 -2.85 -9.25
CA ASP A 7 2.17 -2.25 -8.53
C ASP A 7 1.26 -1.52 -9.53
N ILE A 8 0.07 -2.07 -9.77
CA ILE A 8 -0.91 -1.53 -10.71
C ILE A 8 -1.85 -0.61 -9.94
N GLY A 9 -1.56 0.68 -9.96
CA GLY A 9 -2.42 1.70 -9.36
C GLY A 9 -3.38 2.33 -10.38
N THR A 10 -4.42 2.99 -9.91
CA THR A 10 -5.40 3.68 -10.79
C THR A 10 -4.83 4.87 -11.55
N TYR A 11 -3.74 5.48 -11.05
CA TYR A 11 -3.08 6.62 -11.70
C TYR A 11 -1.81 6.22 -12.45
N SER A 12 -1.00 5.35 -11.88
CA SER A 12 0.25 4.89 -12.50
C SER A 12 0.50 3.42 -12.23
N ILE A 13 1.14 2.73 -13.18
CA ILE A 13 1.76 1.43 -12.99
C ILE A 13 3.21 1.68 -12.61
N LYS A 14 3.63 1.06 -11.52
CA LYS A 14 5.01 1.11 -11.04
C LYS A 14 5.66 -0.24 -11.20
N ALA A 15 6.88 -0.24 -11.67
CA ALA A 15 7.68 -1.42 -11.89
C ALA A 15 9.07 -1.24 -11.31
N LEU A 16 9.57 -2.27 -10.65
CA LEU A 16 10.91 -2.30 -10.09
C LEU A 16 11.54 -3.65 -10.37
N ALA A 17 12.69 -3.67 -11.05
CA ALA A 17 13.43 -4.88 -11.33
C ALA A 17 14.75 -4.91 -10.57
N GLY A 18 15.13 -6.09 -10.08
CA GLY A 18 16.36 -6.27 -9.32
C GLY A 18 16.49 -7.67 -8.75
N SER A 19 17.46 -7.87 -7.87
CA SER A 19 17.54 -9.10 -7.09
C SER A 19 16.45 -9.14 -6.03
N ALA A 20 15.92 -10.32 -5.72
CA ALA A 20 15.01 -10.50 -4.59
C ALA A 20 15.80 -10.69 -3.28
N GLY A 21 15.17 -10.37 -2.13
CA GLY A 21 15.73 -10.58 -0.79
C GLY A 21 15.78 -9.31 0.05
N LYS A 22 16.27 -9.44 1.27
CA LYS A 22 16.26 -8.36 2.28
C LYS A 22 16.93 -7.04 1.81
N PHE A 23 17.97 -7.15 0.97
CA PHE A 23 18.75 -6.02 0.46
C PHE A 23 18.84 -6.10 -1.08
N PRO A 24 17.77 -5.74 -1.80
CA PRO A 24 17.74 -5.89 -3.26
C PRO A 24 18.74 -4.97 -3.95
N ALA A 25 19.35 -5.49 -5.03
CA ALA A 25 20.13 -4.69 -5.97
C ALA A 25 19.21 -4.30 -7.13
N ILE A 26 18.94 -3.01 -7.26
CA ILE A 26 18.03 -2.46 -8.27
C ILE A 26 18.74 -2.34 -9.60
N THR A 27 18.08 -2.74 -10.68
CA THR A 27 18.60 -2.68 -12.04
C THR A 27 17.76 -1.83 -12.98
N ARG A 28 16.44 -1.75 -12.75
CA ARG A 28 15.49 -0.96 -13.54
C ARG A 28 14.35 -0.47 -12.66
N ALA A 29 13.83 0.71 -12.98
CA ALA A 29 12.58 1.22 -12.40
C ALA A 29 11.80 1.98 -13.44
N ALA A 30 10.48 1.86 -13.41
CA ALA A 30 9.57 2.62 -14.26
C ALA A 30 8.32 3.04 -13.47
N GLU A 31 7.84 4.24 -13.76
CA GLU A 31 6.52 4.71 -13.36
C GLU A 31 5.83 5.26 -14.61
N VAL A 32 4.74 4.61 -15.03
CA VAL A 32 4.04 4.92 -16.27
C VAL A 32 2.59 5.29 -15.94
N PHE A 33 2.09 6.36 -16.54
CA PHE A 33 0.70 6.79 -16.37
C PHE A 33 -0.27 5.67 -16.78
N ASN A 34 -1.24 5.36 -15.93
CA ASN A 34 -2.25 4.35 -16.22
C ASN A 34 -3.42 4.97 -16.98
N THR A 35 -3.40 4.86 -18.31
CA THR A 35 -4.43 5.39 -19.19
C THR A 35 -5.79 4.70 -19.06
N THR A 36 -5.83 3.52 -18.42
CA THR A 36 -7.07 2.77 -18.19
C THR A 36 -7.84 3.24 -16.98
N GLY A 37 -7.15 3.85 -16.00
CA GLY A 37 -7.73 4.22 -14.71
C GLY A 37 -8.09 3.02 -13.82
N LEU A 38 -7.76 1.78 -14.22
CA LEU A 38 -8.10 0.55 -13.51
C LEU A 38 -6.89 0.02 -12.72
N ALA A 39 -7.11 -0.44 -11.50
CA ALA A 39 -6.10 -1.15 -10.70
C ALA A 39 -6.42 -2.63 -10.54
N VAL A 40 -7.64 -3.04 -10.90
CA VAL A 40 -8.13 -4.43 -10.80
C VAL A 40 -8.82 -4.79 -12.11
N PRO A 41 -8.52 -5.96 -12.70
CA PRO A 41 -9.20 -6.45 -13.90
C PRO A 41 -10.59 -6.97 -13.56
N LEU A 42 -11.62 -6.10 -13.62
CA LEU A 42 -12.97 -6.42 -13.15
C LEU A 42 -13.78 -7.30 -14.12
N ASP A 43 -13.46 -7.26 -15.41
CA ASP A 43 -14.09 -8.01 -16.49
C ASP A 43 -13.09 -8.27 -17.63
N ASP A 44 -13.51 -8.98 -18.67
CA ASP A 44 -12.64 -9.36 -19.80
C ASP A 44 -12.09 -8.14 -20.56
N ALA A 45 -12.87 -7.08 -20.70
CA ALA A 45 -12.42 -5.85 -21.34
C ALA A 45 -11.36 -5.13 -20.49
N ALA A 46 -11.48 -5.18 -19.17
CA ALA A 46 -10.48 -4.66 -18.23
C ALA A 46 -9.20 -5.52 -18.24
N ILE A 47 -9.32 -6.84 -18.34
CA ILE A 47 -8.20 -7.76 -18.52
C ILE A 47 -7.40 -7.37 -19.76
N GLU A 48 -8.06 -7.24 -20.91
CA GLU A 48 -7.39 -6.88 -22.18
C GLU A 48 -6.68 -5.53 -22.10
N LYS A 49 -7.38 -4.49 -21.61
CA LYS A 49 -6.81 -3.14 -21.49
C LYS A 49 -5.60 -3.08 -20.57
N LEU A 50 -5.69 -3.71 -19.39
CA LEU A 50 -4.60 -3.74 -18.43
C LEU A 50 -3.44 -4.60 -18.94
N ALA A 51 -3.70 -5.75 -19.56
CA ALA A 51 -2.68 -6.62 -20.13
C ALA A 51 -1.87 -5.84 -21.21
N ASN A 52 -2.54 -5.16 -22.13
CA ASN A 52 -1.88 -4.36 -23.17
C ASN A 52 -1.01 -3.25 -22.56
N LEU A 53 -1.49 -2.56 -21.53
CA LEU A 53 -0.73 -1.51 -20.86
C LEU A 53 0.48 -2.09 -20.10
N VAL A 54 0.31 -3.17 -19.34
CA VAL A 54 1.40 -3.86 -18.63
C VAL A 54 2.44 -4.39 -19.61
N GLN A 55 2.00 -4.93 -20.76
CA GLN A 55 2.91 -5.39 -21.82
C GLN A 55 3.77 -4.23 -22.36
N SER A 56 3.17 -3.04 -22.61
CA SER A 56 3.90 -1.85 -23.03
C SER A 56 4.89 -1.42 -21.94
N VAL A 57 4.46 -1.35 -20.66
CA VAL A 57 5.35 -1.01 -19.55
C VAL A 57 6.58 -1.93 -19.49
N ILE A 58 6.37 -3.24 -19.66
CA ILE A 58 7.46 -4.23 -19.64
C ILE A 58 8.39 -4.05 -20.83
N ASN A 59 7.84 -3.92 -22.05
CA ASN A 59 8.64 -3.84 -23.27
C ASN A 59 9.41 -2.52 -23.39
N ASP A 60 8.74 -1.38 -23.12
CA ASP A 60 9.31 -0.04 -23.32
C ASP A 60 10.39 0.28 -22.28
N ASN A 61 10.45 -0.48 -21.17
CA ASN A 61 11.43 -0.29 -20.11
C ASN A 61 12.39 -1.47 -19.95
N ASP A 62 12.45 -2.39 -20.91
CA ASP A 62 13.33 -3.57 -20.89
C ASP A 62 13.25 -4.38 -19.58
N LEU A 63 12.03 -4.59 -19.06
CA LEU A 63 11.82 -5.27 -17.79
C LEU A 63 11.81 -6.80 -17.95
N PRO A 64 12.33 -7.56 -16.96
CA PRO A 64 12.34 -9.01 -17.02
C PRO A 64 10.92 -9.58 -16.91
N LYS A 65 10.71 -10.78 -17.50
CA LYS A 65 9.43 -11.53 -17.40
C LYS A 65 9.56 -12.77 -16.50
N SER A 66 10.71 -12.94 -15.86
CA SER A 66 10.96 -14.02 -14.89
C SER A 66 10.73 -13.50 -13.47
N ASP A 67 10.25 -14.36 -12.55
CA ASP A 67 9.98 -14.03 -11.16
C ASP A 67 9.15 -12.72 -11.03
N VAL A 68 7.94 -12.74 -11.62
CA VAL A 68 7.03 -11.59 -11.63
C VAL A 68 6.18 -11.60 -10.37
N ARG A 69 6.26 -10.54 -9.60
CA ARG A 69 5.61 -10.33 -8.30
C ARG A 69 4.65 -9.16 -8.40
N ILE A 70 3.42 -9.36 -8.00
CA ILE A 70 2.38 -8.34 -8.16
C ILE A 70 1.71 -8.00 -6.84
N SER A 71 1.31 -6.75 -6.69
CA SER A 71 0.47 -6.30 -5.58
C SER A 71 -1.01 -6.33 -5.95
N VAL A 72 -1.85 -6.62 -4.95
CA VAL A 72 -3.30 -6.46 -5.04
C VAL A 72 -3.70 -5.26 -4.17
N PRO A 73 -4.53 -4.32 -4.70
CA PRO A 73 -4.98 -3.16 -3.94
C PRO A 73 -5.78 -3.55 -2.70
N GLU A 74 -5.53 -2.85 -1.58
CA GLU A 74 -6.26 -3.08 -0.32
C GLU A 74 -7.78 -2.90 -0.43
N THR A 75 -8.25 -2.17 -1.45
CA THR A 75 -9.68 -1.94 -1.69
C THR A 75 -10.48 -3.19 -2.04
N VAL A 76 -9.81 -4.27 -2.45
CA VAL A 76 -10.42 -5.58 -2.76
C VAL A 76 -9.99 -6.68 -1.79
N VAL A 77 -9.20 -6.34 -0.78
CA VAL A 77 -8.72 -7.25 0.26
C VAL A 77 -9.49 -7.01 1.55
N SER A 78 -9.81 -8.08 2.26
CA SER A 78 -10.33 -8.03 3.63
C SER A 78 -9.27 -8.55 4.57
N THR A 79 -8.68 -7.67 5.40
CA THR A 79 -7.67 -8.02 6.39
C THR A 79 -8.20 -7.88 7.80
N LYS A 80 -7.87 -8.83 8.67
CA LYS A 80 -8.23 -8.77 10.09
C LYS A 80 -7.14 -9.38 10.96
N VAL A 81 -6.67 -8.63 11.93
CA VAL A 81 -5.88 -9.21 13.02
C VAL A 81 -6.83 -9.78 14.06
N ILE A 82 -6.70 -11.06 14.34
CA ILE A 82 -7.46 -11.76 15.37
C ILE A 82 -6.55 -12.17 16.52
N THR A 83 -7.14 -12.26 17.70
CA THR A 83 -6.47 -12.70 18.93
C THR A 83 -7.12 -14.00 19.37
N ILE A 84 -6.33 -15.06 19.46
CA ILE A 84 -6.79 -16.42 19.79
C ILE A 84 -5.90 -17.05 20.87
N PRO A 85 -6.35 -18.09 21.58
CA PRO A 85 -5.48 -18.89 22.43
C PRO A 85 -4.27 -19.42 21.65
N PRO A 86 -3.13 -19.66 22.32
CA PRO A 86 -1.97 -20.27 21.66
C PRO A 86 -2.31 -21.64 21.06
N LEU A 87 -2.08 -21.81 19.78
CA LEU A 87 -2.30 -23.04 19.02
C LEU A 87 -1.00 -23.49 18.34
N THR A 88 -0.84 -24.78 18.16
CA THR A 88 0.17 -25.36 17.26
C THR A 88 -0.20 -25.04 15.79
N ASP A 89 0.73 -25.25 14.86
CA ASP A 89 0.45 -25.00 13.44
C ASP A 89 -0.67 -25.91 12.91
N ALA A 90 -0.73 -27.18 13.35
CA ALA A 90 -1.78 -28.11 12.96
C ALA A 90 -3.16 -27.71 13.52
N GLU A 91 -3.24 -27.27 14.77
CA GLU A 91 -4.47 -26.77 15.37
C GLU A 91 -4.93 -25.48 14.70
N LEU A 92 -3.99 -24.56 14.42
CA LEU A 92 -4.29 -23.32 13.72
C LEU A 92 -4.82 -23.59 12.32
N ALA A 93 -4.16 -24.44 11.52
CA ALA A 93 -4.62 -24.81 10.18
C ALA A 93 -6.04 -25.42 10.19
N SER A 94 -6.40 -26.13 11.25
CA SER A 94 -7.76 -26.69 11.42
C SER A 94 -8.80 -25.65 11.83
N ALA A 95 -8.41 -24.64 12.61
CA ALA A 95 -9.32 -23.63 13.15
C ALA A 95 -9.49 -22.40 12.26
N ILE A 96 -8.55 -22.15 11.36
CA ILE A 96 -8.43 -20.85 10.68
C ILE A 96 -9.61 -20.52 9.77
N ASN A 97 -10.18 -21.52 9.08
CA ASN A 97 -11.36 -21.34 8.23
C ASN A 97 -12.58 -20.87 9.04
N TRP A 98 -12.82 -21.50 10.19
CA TRP A 98 -13.89 -21.09 11.08
C TRP A 98 -13.69 -19.67 11.65
N GLN A 99 -12.44 -19.30 11.98
CA GLN A 99 -12.12 -17.94 12.37
C GLN A 99 -12.37 -16.95 11.23
N ALA A 100 -12.01 -17.30 10.00
CA ALA A 100 -12.22 -16.46 8.85
C ALA A 100 -13.72 -16.18 8.58
N GLU A 101 -14.58 -17.19 8.69
CA GLU A 101 -16.04 -17.04 8.53
C GLU A 101 -16.65 -15.99 9.47
N GLN A 102 -16.07 -15.80 10.65
CA GLN A 102 -16.55 -14.83 11.63
C GLN A 102 -16.01 -13.39 11.40
N HIS A 103 -14.90 -13.25 10.69
CA HIS A 103 -14.16 -12.00 10.62
C HIS A 103 -14.00 -11.43 9.19
N ILE A 104 -14.10 -12.27 8.17
CA ILE A 104 -13.95 -11.89 6.76
C ILE A 104 -15.33 -11.89 6.09
N PRO A 105 -15.82 -10.76 5.57
CA PRO A 105 -17.17 -10.64 5.00
C PRO A 105 -17.22 -11.15 3.54
N ILE A 106 -16.67 -12.34 3.29
CA ILE A 106 -16.67 -13.02 1.98
C ILE A 106 -17.21 -14.42 2.21
N PRO A 107 -18.20 -14.89 1.42
CA PRO A 107 -18.72 -16.26 1.53
C PRO A 107 -17.59 -17.30 1.38
N PRO A 108 -17.59 -18.39 2.18
CA PRO A 108 -16.51 -19.38 2.18
C PRO A 108 -16.19 -19.98 0.80
N GLU A 109 -17.21 -20.19 -0.02
CA GLU A 109 -17.08 -20.72 -1.39
C GLU A 109 -16.36 -19.76 -2.34
N GLU A 110 -16.46 -18.44 -2.10
CA GLU A 110 -15.80 -17.40 -2.90
C GLU A 110 -14.45 -16.97 -2.30
N LEU A 111 -14.16 -17.34 -1.05
CA LEU A 111 -13.02 -16.88 -0.30
C LEU A 111 -11.75 -17.64 -0.70
N SER A 112 -10.72 -16.87 -1.10
CA SER A 112 -9.33 -17.27 -1.00
C SER A 112 -8.77 -16.71 0.29
N LEU A 113 -8.38 -17.59 1.20
CA LEU A 113 -7.90 -17.24 2.55
C LEU A 113 -6.42 -17.56 2.68
N GLU A 114 -5.67 -16.57 3.11
CA GLU A 114 -4.30 -16.71 3.60
C GLU A 114 -4.21 -16.19 5.04
N TYR A 115 -3.21 -16.64 5.78
CA TYR A 115 -2.97 -16.14 7.13
C TYR A 115 -1.49 -16.03 7.46
N GLN A 116 -1.17 -15.12 8.35
CA GLN A 116 0.18 -14.96 8.89
C GLN A 116 0.14 -14.89 10.41
N VAL A 117 0.96 -15.70 11.08
CA VAL A 117 1.18 -15.58 12.52
C VAL A 117 2.04 -14.35 12.77
N LEU A 118 1.46 -13.33 13.40
CA LEU A 118 2.16 -12.10 13.77
C LEU A 118 2.91 -12.27 15.09
N TYR A 119 2.28 -12.95 16.06
CA TYR A 119 2.88 -13.22 17.35
C TYR A 119 2.43 -14.58 17.88
N ARG A 120 3.38 -15.36 18.36
CA ARG A 120 3.14 -16.61 19.09
C ARG A 120 3.85 -16.55 20.42
N PRO A 121 3.13 -16.67 21.55
CA PRO A 121 3.75 -16.64 22.88
C PRO A 121 4.64 -17.85 23.11
N GLY A 122 5.68 -17.66 23.94
CA GLY A 122 6.54 -18.75 24.41
C GLY A 122 5.78 -19.75 25.32
N LYS A 123 6.35 -20.95 25.54
CA LYS A 123 5.72 -22.06 26.31
C LYS A 123 5.23 -21.67 27.72
N ASN A 124 5.86 -20.68 28.37
CA ASN A 124 5.54 -20.23 29.72
C ASN A 124 4.83 -18.87 29.77
N GLU A 125 4.48 -18.32 28.59
CA GLU A 125 3.83 -17.04 28.46
C GLU A 125 2.32 -17.20 28.33
N LYS A 126 1.55 -16.45 29.14
CA LYS A 126 0.08 -16.51 29.14
C LYS A 126 -0.56 -15.53 28.13
N ALA A 127 0.24 -14.93 27.25
CA ALA A 127 -0.26 -14.02 26.25
C ALA A 127 -1.04 -14.77 25.14
N PRO A 128 -2.05 -14.15 24.54
CA PRO A 128 -2.72 -14.73 23.38
C PRO A 128 -1.85 -14.65 22.12
N MET A 129 -2.11 -15.56 21.18
CA MET A 129 -1.53 -15.55 19.84
C MET A 129 -2.24 -14.51 18.97
N ARG A 130 -1.50 -13.81 18.10
CA ARG A 130 -2.08 -12.89 17.09
C ARG A 130 -1.86 -13.43 15.69
N VAL A 131 -2.92 -13.45 14.90
CA VAL A 131 -2.93 -13.95 13.52
C VAL A 131 -3.57 -12.91 12.62
N LEU A 132 -2.90 -12.59 11.53
CA LEU A 132 -3.46 -11.79 10.45
C LEU A 132 -4.20 -12.73 9.49
N LEU A 133 -5.47 -12.49 9.30
CA LEU A 133 -6.29 -13.10 8.25
C LEU A 133 -6.28 -12.18 7.02
N ILE A 134 -6.16 -12.77 5.84
CA ILE A 134 -6.12 -12.07 4.55
C ILE A 134 -7.09 -12.79 3.63
N GLY A 135 -8.21 -12.15 3.32
CA GLY A 135 -9.25 -12.69 2.47
C GLY A 135 -9.42 -11.90 1.17
N LEU A 136 -9.45 -12.61 0.06
CA LEU A 136 -9.82 -12.08 -1.25
C LEU A 136 -10.92 -12.95 -1.86
N ARG A 137 -11.73 -12.36 -2.76
CA ARG A 137 -12.58 -13.17 -3.63
C ARG A 137 -11.72 -13.91 -4.65
N LYS A 138 -11.94 -15.22 -4.79
CA LYS A 138 -11.22 -16.09 -5.77
C LYS A 138 -11.24 -15.47 -7.17
N VAL A 139 -12.39 -14.94 -7.60
CA VAL A 139 -12.53 -14.31 -8.91
C VAL A 139 -11.57 -13.15 -9.16
N VAL A 140 -11.15 -12.43 -8.12
CA VAL A 140 -10.17 -11.33 -8.27
C VAL A 140 -8.79 -11.91 -8.59
N ILE A 141 -8.38 -12.95 -7.86
CA ILE A 141 -7.10 -13.64 -8.09
C ILE A 141 -7.09 -14.25 -9.49
N ASP A 142 -8.15 -14.98 -9.85
CA ASP A 142 -8.28 -15.64 -11.15
C ASP A 142 -8.13 -14.63 -12.31
N ARG A 143 -8.72 -13.45 -12.18
CA ARG A 143 -8.61 -12.39 -13.21
C ARG A 143 -7.21 -11.79 -13.31
N PHE A 144 -6.50 -11.59 -12.19
CA PHE A 144 -5.08 -11.21 -12.25
C PHE A 144 -4.25 -12.30 -12.93
N VAL A 145 -4.45 -13.57 -12.58
CA VAL A 145 -3.75 -14.69 -13.21
C VAL A 145 -4.06 -14.75 -14.71
N GLN A 146 -5.32 -14.63 -15.11
CA GLN A 146 -5.73 -14.58 -16.53
C GLN A 146 -5.05 -13.42 -17.27
N MET A 147 -5.02 -12.23 -16.68
CA MET A 147 -4.36 -11.07 -17.27
C MET A 147 -2.87 -11.34 -17.54
N PHE A 148 -2.15 -11.92 -16.58
CA PHE A 148 -0.73 -12.22 -16.75
C PHE A 148 -0.49 -13.41 -17.69
N HIS A 149 -1.37 -14.42 -17.69
CA HIS A 149 -1.32 -15.51 -18.66
C HIS A 149 -1.48 -15.02 -20.12
N ALA A 150 -2.31 -14.00 -20.36
CA ALA A 150 -2.42 -13.36 -21.67
C ALA A 150 -1.10 -12.73 -22.15
N LEU A 151 -0.17 -12.45 -21.23
CA LEU A 151 1.18 -11.95 -21.50
C LEU A 151 2.24 -13.07 -21.55
N ALA A 152 1.83 -14.34 -21.47
CA ALA A 152 2.70 -15.49 -21.26
C ALA A 152 3.59 -15.36 -20.01
N ILE A 153 3.06 -14.77 -18.95
CA ILE A 153 3.70 -14.59 -17.64
C ILE A 153 2.90 -15.37 -16.60
N GLU A 154 3.60 -16.13 -15.76
CA GLU A 154 3.03 -16.74 -14.56
C GLU A 154 3.57 -15.97 -13.34
N PRO A 155 2.70 -15.25 -12.59
CA PRO A 155 3.14 -14.55 -11.39
C PRO A 155 3.66 -15.53 -10.33
N THR A 156 4.83 -15.25 -9.78
CA THR A 156 5.44 -16.06 -8.71
C THR A 156 4.97 -15.64 -7.32
N LEU A 157 4.46 -14.42 -7.20
CA LEU A 157 3.91 -13.88 -5.97
C LEU A 157 2.74 -12.95 -6.28
N ILE A 158 1.63 -13.13 -5.55
CA ILE A 158 0.51 -12.19 -5.47
C ILE A 158 0.35 -11.83 -4.00
N GLU A 159 0.52 -10.55 -3.65
CA GLU A 159 0.51 -10.10 -2.27
C GLU A 159 -0.26 -8.77 -2.11
N THR A 160 -0.72 -8.45 -0.89
CA THR A 160 -1.39 -7.18 -0.62
C THR A 160 -0.39 -6.02 -0.56
N GLN A 161 -0.82 -4.82 -0.95
CA GLN A 161 0.02 -3.63 -0.89
C GLN A 161 0.56 -3.38 0.51
N MET A 162 -0.28 -3.50 1.56
CA MET A 162 0.13 -3.14 2.92
C MET A 162 1.18 -4.08 3.49
N LEU A 163 1.12 -5.38 3.21
CA LEU A 163 2.18 -6.31 3.64
C LEU A 163 3.52 -5.99 2.96
N SER A 164 3.47 -5.68 1.67
CA SER A 164 4.66 -5.24 0.93
C SER A 164 5.23 -3.95 1.50
N ILE A 165 4.39 -2.96 1.81
CA ILE A 165 4.82 -1.68 2.40
C ILE A 165 5.48 -1.90 3.75
N VAL A 166 4.85 -2.65 4.65
CA VAL A 166 5.40 -2.93 6.00
C VAL A 166 6.75 -3.62 5.91
N ARG A 167 6.89 -4.57 4.98
CA ARG A 167 8.17 -5.27 4.73
C ARG A 167 9.24 -4.33 4.20
N SER A 168 8.88 -3.44 3.27
CA SER A 168 9.81 -2.44 2.72
C SER A 168 10.37 -1.49 3.79
N LEU A 169 9.56 -1.14 4.78
CA LEU A 169 9.93 -0.20 5.83
C LEU A 169 10.70 -0.84 7.00
N GLN A 170 10.76 -2.17 7.09
CA GLN A 170 11.60 -2.95 8.00
C GLN A 170 11.51 -2.52 9.47
N PHE A 171 10.32 -2.55 10.05
CA PHE A 171 10.11 -2.18 11.46
C PHE A 171 10.70 -3.20 12.44
N GLU A 172 11.34 -2.68 13.49
CA GLU A 172 11.88 -3.46 14.60
C GLU A 172 11.03 -3.25 15.87
N PRO A 173 11.08 -4.19 16.86
CA PRO A 173 10.31 -4.06 18.10
C PRO A 173 10.61 -2.80 18.92
N ALA A 174 11.83 -2.26 18.80
CA ALA A 174 12.27 -1.04 19.50
C ALA A 174 11.84 0.26 18.80
N ASP A 175 11.28 0.16 17.60
CA ASP A 175 10.84 1.34 16.86
C ASP A 175 9.64 2.02 17.56
N PRO A 176 9.52 3.36 17.43
CA PRO A 176 8.35 4.08 17.90
C PRO A 176 7.06 3.53 17.27
N THR A 177 5.99 3.47 18.05
CA THR A 177 4.67 3.10 17.52
C THR A 177 4.31 4.01 16.35
N THR A 178 4.17 3.44 15.18
CA THR A 178 4.10 4.16 13.90
C THR A 178 2.77 3.92 13.18
N LEU A 179 2.10 5.01 12.78
CA LEU A 179 1.03 4.95 11.79
C LEU A 179 1.65 5.03 10.39
N VAL A 180 1.56 3.97 9.62
CA VAL A 180 1.92 3.95 8.20
C VAL A 180 0.70 4.38 7.38
N VAL A 181 0.87 5.39 6.56
CA VAL A 181 -0.16 5.96 5.69
C VAL A 181 0.28 5.84 4.24
N HIS A 182 -0.35 4.93 3.51
CA HIS A 182 -0.12 4.81 2.07
C HIS A 182 -1.17 5.61 1.31
N MET A 183 -0.76 6.71 0.69
CA MET A 183 -1.64 7.62 -0.05
C MET A 183 -1.51 7.38 -1.55
N GLY A 184 -2.35 6.51 -2.08
CA GLY A 184 -2.51 6.28 -3.53
C GLY A 184 -3.33 7.38 -4.20
N ALA A 185 -3.69 7.17 -5.47
CA ALA A 185 -4.55 8.09 -6.21
C ALA A 185 -6.02 7.96 -5.78
N SER A 186 -6.56 6.74 -5.72
CA SER A 186 -7.98 6.48 -5.42
C SER A 186 -8.24 6.07 -3.97
N SER A 187 -7.22 5.70 -3.21
CA SER A 187 -7.37 5.21 -1.84
C SER A 187 -6.26 5.69 -0.91
N MET A 188 -6.56 5.70 0.37
CA MET A 188 -5.62 5.85 1.47
C MET A 188 -5.72 4.62 2.36
N ASN A 189 -4.61 3.92 2.56
CA ASN A 189 -4.52 2.74 3.40
C ASN A 189 -3.71 3.07 4.64
N LEU A 190 -4.20 2.63 5.80
CA LEU A 190 -3.67 2.94 7.11
C LEU A 190 -3.35 1.65 7.86
N THR A 191 -2.18 1.57 8.45
CA THR A 191 -1.85 0.50 9.39
C THR A 191 -1.03 1.04 10.56
N VAL A 192 -1.20 0.44 11.73
CA VAL A 192 -0.34 0.73 12.89
C VAL A 192 0.64 -0.41 13.10
N ILE A 193 1.90 -0.04 13.25
CA ILE A 193 2.97 -0.94 13.70
C ILE A 193 3.30 -0.58 15.13
N HIS A 194 3.22 -1.55 16.01
CA HIS A 194 3.50 -1.42 17.43
C HIS A 194 4.32 -2.62 17.91
N GLU A 195 5.47 -2.38 18.51
CA GLU A 195 6.44 -3.42 18.91
C GLU A 195 6.88 -4.30 17.72
N GLY A 196 7.10 -3.66 16.54
CA GLY A 196 7.48 -4.34 15.30
C GLY A 196 6.35 -5.12 14.61
N GLU A 197 5.13 -5.13 15.16
CA GLU A 197 4.02 -5.93 14.65
C GLU A 197 2.89 -5.07 14.07
N LEU A 198 2.28 -5.57 12.99
CA LEU A 198 1.07 -5.01 12.41
C LEU A 198 -0.13 -5.24 13.36
N ARG A 199 -0.87 -4.17 13.66
CA ARG A 199 -2.03 -4.22 14.56
C ARG A 199 -3.36 -4.26 13.83
N PHE A 200 -3.52 -3.54 12.74
CA PHE A 200 -4.69 -3.56 11.85
C PHE A 200 -4.34 -2.95 10.49
N VAL A 201 -5.22 -3.16 9.53
CA VAL A 201 -5.23 -2.46 8.23
C VAL A 201 -6.61 -1.87 8.02
N LEU A 202 -6.65 -0.59 7.62
CA LEU A 202 -7.87 0.12 7.22
C LEU A 202 -7.67 0.70 5.83
N SER A 203 -8.68 0.59 4.97
CA SER A 203 -8.67 1.16 3.62
C SER A 203 -9.82 2.15 3.47
N HIS A 204 -9.51 3.33 2.93
CA HIS A 204 -10.47 4.39 2.60
C HIS A 204 -10.42 4.69 1.10
N LEU A 205 -11.60 4.85 0.48
CA LEU A 205 -11.75 5.14 -0.96
C LEU A 205 -11.51 6.61 -1.30
N ASN A 206 -10.68 7.31 -0.52
CA ASN A 206 -10.25 8.67 -0.75
C ASN A 206 -8.72 8.72 -0.77
N GLY A 207 -8.15 9.16 -1.88
CA GLY A 207 -6.72 9.34 -2.07
C GLY A 207 -6.41 10.68 -2.73
N GLY A 208 -5.29 10.76 -3.43
CA GLY A 208 -4.83 11.99 -4.09
C GLY A 208 -5.80 12.58 -5.11
N GLN A 209 -6.69 11.79 -5.70
CA GLN A 209 -7.74 12.26 -6.61
C GLN A 209 -8.78 13.15 -5.91
N LEU A 210 -9.01 12.97 -4.60
CA LEU A 210 -9.86 13.88 -3.83
C LEU A 210 -9.31 15.31 -3.86
N LEU A 211 -7.98 15.45 -3.77
CA LEU A 211 -7.29 16.73 -3.84
C LEU A 211 -7.36 17.33 -5.24
N THR A 212 -7.18 16.51 -6.28
CA THR A 212 -7.32 16.95 -7.69
C THR A 212 -8.71 17.49 -7.96
N LYS A 213 -9.76 16.77 -7.53
CA LYS A 213 -11.16 17.21 -7.65
C LYS A 213 -11.46 18.50 -6.89
N ALA A 214 -10.85 18.71 -5.73
CA ALA A 214 -11.00 19.96 -4.99
C ALA A 214 -10.48 21.16 -5.79
N LEU A 215 -9.36 21.02 -6.51
CA LEU A 215 -8.82 22.05 -7.39
C LEU A 215 -9.71 22.27 -8.63
N GLU A 216 -10.17 21.21 -9.27
CA GLU A 216 -11.11 21.29 -10.41
C GLU A 216 -12.33 22.15 -10.04
N GLN A 217 -12.93 21.85 -8.88
CA GLN A 217 -14.15 22.52 -8.42
C GLN A 217 -13.92 23.96 -7.97
N THR A 218 -12.80 24.21 -7.25
CA THR A 218 -12.55 25.52 -6.63
C THR A 218 -11.93 26.51 -7.60
N LEU A 219 -11.03 26.05 -8.47
CA LEU A 219 -10.27 26.90 -9.38
C LEU A 219 -10.76 26.79 -10.85
N SER A 220 -11.81 25.99 -11.12
CA SER A 220 -12.35 25.75 -12.47
C SER A 220 -11.29 25.31 -13.49
N LEU A 221 -10.36 24.45 -13.04
CA LEU A 221 -9.29 23.86 -13.85
C LEU A 221 -9.74 22.52 -14.43
N ASP A 222 -9.15 22.12 -15.54
CA ASP A 222 -9.27 20.74 -16.03
C ASP A 222 -8.44 19.77 -15.14
N THR A 223 -8.67 18.47 -15.32
CA THR A 223 -8.01 17.43 -14.52
C THR A 223 -6.48 17.47 -14.65
N THR A 224 -5.97 17.73 -15.85
CA THR A 224 -4.52 17.77 -16.10
C THR A 224 -3.87 18.96 -15.40
N GLN A 225 -4.48 20.14 -15.53
CA GLN A 225 -4.05 21.34 -14.84
C GLN A 225 -4.13 21.19 -13.32
N SER A 226 -5.23 20.62 -12.82
CA SER A 226 -5.43 20.37 -11.39
C SER A 226 -4.37 19.43 -10.83
N GLU A 227 -4.04 18.35 -11.53
CA GLU A 227 -2.99 17.43 -11.13
C GLU A 227 -1.60 18.10 -11.14
N GLN A 228 -1.31 18.92 -12.16
CA GLN A 228 -0.09 19.71 -12.25
C GLN A 228 0.03 20.71 -11.09
N TYR A 229 -1.04 21.47 -10.80
CA TYR A 229 -1.07 22.46 -9.72
C TYR A 229 -0.93 21.80 -8.36
N LYS A 230 -1.63 20.68 -8.15
CA LYS A 230 -1.48 19.87 -6.95
C LYS A 230 -0.03 19.48 -6.68
N ARG A 231 0.65 18.94 -7.70
CA ARG A 231 2.05 18.47 -7.58
C ARG A 231 3.06 19.59 -7.43
N SER A 232 2.82 20.74 -8.11
CA SER A 232 3.77 21.84 -8.10
C SER A 232 3.66 22.75 -6.89
N TYR A 233 2.45 23.00 -6.42
CA TYR A 233 2.17 23.99 -5.37
C TYR A 233 1.73 23.35 -4.04
N GLY A 234 0.89 22.31 -4.10
CA GLY A 234 0.42 21.59 -2.90
C GLY A 234 -0.16 22.51 -1.83
N LEU A 235 0.33 22.35 -0.61
CA LEU A 235 -0.06 23.12 0.58
C LEU A 235 0.95 24.23 0.91
N ASP A 236 1.81 24.63 -0.03
CA ASP A 236 2.78 25.70 0.17
C ASP A 236 2.11 27.07 0.06
N ASP A 237 2.27 27.91 1.10
CA ASP A 237 1.72 29.27 1.16
C ASP A 237 2.43 30.25 0.22
N GLY A 238 3.70 30.04 -0.03
CA GLY A 238 4.55 30.93 -0.81
C GLY A 238 4.26 30.92 -2.31
N GLN A 239 3.40 30.01 -2.77
CA GLN A 239 3.15 29.77 -4.19
C GLN A 239 1.71 30.15 -4.55
N PHE A 240 1.56 30.76 -5.75
CA PHE A 240 0.25 31.11 -6.34
C PHE A 240 -0.69 31.87 -5.40
N GLU A 241 -0.13 32.80 -4.60
CA GLU A 241 -0.87 33.61 -3.61
C GLU A 241 -1.66 32.76 -2.58
N GLY A 242 -1.25 31.51 -2.33
CA GLY A 242 -1.92 30.57 -1.42
C GLY A 242 -3.23 29.95 -1.93
N LYS A 243 -3.70 30.34 -3.13
CA LYS A 243 -5.01 29.88 -3.68
C LYS A 243 -5.11 28.37 -3.83
N VAL A 244 -4.01 27.71 -4.24
CA VAL A 244 -3.97 26.25 -4.39
C VAL A 244 -4.10 25.58 -3.00
N LYS A 245 -3.37 26.06 -2.00
CA LYS A 245 -3.50 25.58 -0.63
C LYS A 245 -4.92 25.74 -0.10
N GLU A 246 -5.51 26.93 -0.22
CA GLU A 246 -6.88 27.19 0.24
C GLU A 246 -7.89 26.20 -0.37
N ALA A 247 -7.76 25.91 -1.66
CA ALA A 247 -8.61 24.94 -2.36
C ALA A 247 -8.40 23.50 -1.86
N LEU A 248 -7.17 23.14 -1.49
CA LEU A 248 -6.81 21.79 -1.02
C LEU A 248 -7.14 21.54 0.46
N LEU A 249 -7.16 22.59 1.31
CA LEU A 249 -7.30 22.46 2.76
C LEU A 249 -8.49 21.61 3.21
N PRO A 250 -9.73 21.80 2.70
CA PRO A 250 -10.88 21.01 3.14
C PRO A 250 -10.70 19.51 2.88
N ALA A 251 -10.22 19.16 1.68
CA ALA A 251 -9.98 17.78 1.29
C ALA A 251 -8.81 17.15 2.09
N THR A 252 -7.74 17.92 2.34
CA THR A 252 -6.61 17.46 3.16
C THR A 252 -7.02 17.21 4.60
N ARG A 253 -7.84 18.11 5.20
CA ARG A 253 -8.37 17.92 6.55
C ARG A 253 -9.25 16.68 6.68
N LEU A 254 -10.01 16.33 5.63
CA LEU A 254 -10.76 15.08 5.60
C LEU A 254 -9.84 13.87 5.71
N LEU A 255 -8.74 13.83 4.92
CA LEU A 255 -7.74 12.76 5.01
C LEU A 255 -7.08 12.68 6.40
N VAL A 256 -6.71 13.82 6.97
CA VAL A 256 -6.15 13.89 8.34
C VAL A 256 -7.16 13.42 9.39
N THR A 257 -8.45 13.68 9.20
CA THR A 257 -9.50 13.18 10.10
C THR A 257 -9.55 11.65 10.13
N GLU A 258 -9.39 10.99 8.97
CA GLU A 258 -9.33 9.52 8.91
C GLU A 258 -8.05 8.97 9.59
N MET A 259 -6.91 9.66 9.46
CA MET A 259 -5.69 9.32 10.22
C MET A 259 -5.94 9.42 11.74
N LYS A 260 -6.56 10.52 12.22
CA LYS A 260 -6.90 10.69 13.65
C LYS A 260 -7.85 9.59 14.16
N LYS A 261 -8.83 9.16 13.34
CA LYS A 261 -9.72 8.04 13.69
C LYS A 261 -8.95 6.72 13.82
N ALA A 262 -8.03 6.44 12.90
CA ALA A 262 -7.18 5.24 12.98
C ALA A 262 -6.29 5.25 14.23
N MET A 263 -5.72 6.41 14.57
CA MET A 263 -4.94 6.59 15.81
C MET A 263 -5.80 6.34 17.05
N GLN A 264 -7.00 6.92 17.09
CA GLN A 264 -7.94 6.72 18.22
C GLN A 264 -8.38 5.26 18.32
N PHE A 265 -8.61 4.57 17.20
CA PHE A 265 -8.93 3.15 17.19
C PHE A 265 -7.81 2.31 17.82
N PHE A 266 -6.54 2.61 17.52
CA PHE A 266 -5.40 1.97 18.15
C PHE A 266 -5.35 2.23 19.66
N VAL A 267 -5.45 3.49 20.09
CA VAL A 267 -5.36 3.89 21.51
C VAL A 267 -6.49 3.24 22.33
N ASN A 268 -7.69 3.10 21.77
CA ASN A 268 -8.80 2.42 22.45
C ASN A 268 -8.50 0.94 22.73
N GLN A 269 -7.70 0.27 21.90
CA GLN A 269 -7.27 -1.12 22.10
C GLN A 269 -5.99 -1.22 22.95
N HIS A 270 -5.18 -0.18 22.95
CA HIS A 270 -3.89 -0.09 23.66
C HIS A 270 -3.82 1.21 24.49
N PRO A 271 -4.57 1.32 25.62
CA PRO A 271 -4.72 2.58 26.36
C PRO A 271 -3.41 3.13 26.95
N GLN A 272 -2.39 2.28 27.07
CA GLN A 272 -1.07 2.66 27.61
C GLN A 272 -0.07 3.05 26.50
N SER A 273 -0.49 3.01 25.23
CA SER A 273 0.36 3.28 24.08
C SER A 273 -0.20 4.45 23.28
N SER A 274 0.67 5.20 22.62
CA SER A 274 0.30 6.28 21.72
C SER A 274 1.07 6.16 20.42
N ILE A 275 0.49 6.68 19.34
CA ILE A 275 1.22 6.83 18.07
C ILE A 275 2.25 7.95 18.25
N GLN A 276 3.51 7.65 17.95
CA GLN A 276 4.64 8.57 18.12
C GLN A 276 5.17 9.09 16.78
N ARG A 277 4.90 8.35 15.69
CA ARG A 277 5.38 8.66 14.35
C ARG A 277 4.35 8.32 13.29
N ILE A 278 4.35 9.10 12.22
CA ILE A 278 3.64 8.80 10.97
C ILE A 278 4.68 8.61 9.86
N VAL A 279 4.52 7.56 9.04
CA VAL A 279 5.30 7.36 7.82
C VAL A 279 4.37 7.43 6.62
N LEU A 280 4.59 8.42 5.76
CA LEU A 280 3.83 8.63 4.53
C LEU A 280 4.46 7.87 3.37
N SER A 281 3.67 7.08 2.66
CA SER A 281 4.05 6.31 1.48
C SER A 281 3.06 6.57 0.34
N GLY A 282 3.39 6.12 -0.86
CA GLY A 282 2.55 6.32 -2.04
C GLY A 282 2.81 7.63 -2.78
N GLY A 283 2.19 7.78 -3.94
CA GLY A 283 2.46 8.91 -4.85
C GLY A 283 2.12 10.28 -4.27
N THR A 284 1.09 10.36 -3.43
CA THR A 284 0.64 11.61 -2.81
C THR A 284 1.53 12.05 -1.64
N ALA A 285 2.40 11.19 -1.10
CA ALA A 285 3.31 11.54 0.01
C ALA A 285 4.26 12.69 -0.33
N MET A 286 4.52 12.92 -1.62
CA MET A 286 5.38 14.02 -2.12
C MET A 286 4.63 15.35 -2.35
N LEU A 287 3.37 15.47 -1.93
CA LEU A 287 2.64 16.72 -2.04
C LEU A 287 3.36 17.83 -1.24
N PRO A 288 3.74 18.97 -1.87
CA PRO A 288 4.42 20.05 -1.18
C PRO A 288 3.65 20.51 0.06
N GLY A 289 4.34 20.71 1.19
CA GLY A 289 3.76 21.13 2.44
C GLY A 289 2.95 20.08 3.22
N LEU A 290 2.75 18.86 2.69
CA LEU A 290 1.91 17.83 3.34
C LEU A 290 2.48 17.36 4.68
N VAL A 291 3.80 17.11 4.74
CA VAL A 291 4.48 16.67 5.97
C VAL A 291 4.29 17.69 7.09
N GLN A 292 4.55 18.96 6.80
CA GLN A 292 4.41 20.06 7.75
C GLN A 292 2.96 20.22 8.21
N PHE A 293 2.01 20.12 7.26
CA PHE A 293 0.59 20.21 7.56
C PHE A 293 0.13 19.09 8.49
N ILE A 294 0.44 17.82 8.17
CA ILE A 294 0.06 16.68 9.02
C ILE A 294 0.73 16.79 10.40
N SER A 295 2.03 17.13 10.44
CA SER A 295 2.75 17.28 11.71
C SER A 295 2.12 18.37 12.58
N SER A 296 1.72 19.50 12.01
CA SER A 296 1.06 20.59 12.76
C SER A 296 -0.36 20.23 13.24
N GLU A 297 -1.11 19.44 12.43
CA GLU A 297 -2.50 19.06 12.75
C GLU A 297 -2.59 17.90 13.76
N ILE A 298 -1.58 17.02 13.81
CA ILE A 298 -1.60 15.81 14.65
C ILE A 298 -0.64 15.93 15.83
N GLY A 299 0.47 16.65 15.69
CA GLY A 299 1.44 16.88 16.77
C GLY A 299 2.43 15.73 16.99
N VAL A 300 2.69 14.91 15.96
CA VAL A 300 3.68 13.81 16.00
C VAL A 300 4.72 13.97 14.89
N GLU A 301 5.81 13.24 15.01
CA GLU A 301 6.82 13.15 13.93
C GLU A 301 6.17 12.60 12.65
N VAL A 302 6.45 13.25 11.50
CA VAL A 302 5.98 12.79 10.19
C VAL A 302 7.17 12.64 9.25
N LEU A 303 7.36 11.43 8.73
CA LEU A 303 8.43 11.08 7.81
C LEU A 303 7.83 10.64 6.46
N VAL A 304 8.61 10.78 5.40
CA VAL A 304 8.29 10.21 4.09
C VAL A 304 9.06 8.90 3.94
N ALA A 305 8.40 7.88 3.43
CA ALA A 305 8.99 6.57 3.18
C ALA A 305 10.21 6.67 2.26
N ALA A 306 11.30 6.03 2.65
CA ALA A 306 12.54 5.94 1.89
C ALA A 306 12.81 4.47 1.49
N PRO A 307 12.05 3.90 0.53
CA PRO A 307 12.10 2.46 0.25
C PRO A 307 13.47 1.97 -0.24
N PHE A 308 14.29 2.86 -0.80
CA PHE A 308 15.61 2.52 -1.31
C PHE A 308 16.74 2.65 -0.29
N ALA A 309 16.45 2.99 0.99
CA ALA A 309 17.48 3.22 2.00
C ALA A 309 18.41 2.02 2.24
N ALA A 310 17.88 0.80 2.08
CA ALA A 310 18.63 -0.46 2.24
C ALA A 310 18.93 -1.15 0.89
N ALA A 311 18.61 -0.52 -0.24
CA ALA A 311 18.85 -1.06 -1.57
C ALA A 311 20.26 -0.70 -2.08
N SER A 312 20.72 -1.48 -3.05
CA SER A 312 21.96 -1.21 -3.81
C SER A 312 21.68 -1.17 -5.31
N GLY A 313 22.70 -0.93 -6.12
CA GLY A 313 22.58 -0.85 -7.58
C GLY A 313 22.14 0.53 -8.06
N GLU A 314 21.36 0.58 -9.13
CA GLU A 314 20.95 1.83 -9.78
C GLU A 314 19.70 2.41 -9.09
N ILE A 315 19.90 3.24 -8.06
CA ILE A 315 18.78 3.90 -7.37
C ILE A 315 18.10 4.91 -8.30
N PRO A 316 16.82 4.71 -8.62
CA PRO A 316 16.13 5.54 -9.60
C PRO A 316 15.90 6.97 -9.08
N GLN A 317 16.25 7.96 -9.90
CA GLN A 317 16.06 9.39 -9.58
C GLN A 317 14.82 10.01 -10.26
N ASN A 318 14.29 9.34 -11.28
CA ASN A 318 13.21 9.83 -12.14
C ASN A 318 11.84 9.25 -11.80
N VAL A 319 11.70 8.63 -10.65
CA VAL A 319 10.44 8.06 -10.15
C VAL A 319 10.04 8.71 -8.83
N ASN A 320 8.76 8.66 -8.49
CA ASN A 320 8.27 9.02 -7.17
C ASN A 320 8.72 7.95 -6.16
N GLN A 321 9.82 8.20 -5.45
CA GLN A 321 10.43 7.19 -4.57
C GLN A 321 9.46 6.65 -3.51
N PRO A 322 8.71 7.45 -2.73
CA PRO A 322 7.71 6.92 -1.80
C PRO A 322 6.60 6.10 -2.48
N GLY A 323 6.35 6.37 -3.76
CA GLY A 323 5.44 5.58 -4.58
C GLY A 323 5.94 4.16 -4.86
N MET A 324 7.25 3.93 -4.82
CA MET A 324 7.88 2.62 -5.08
C MET A 324 7.91 1.69 -3.86
N THR A 325 7.39 2.12 -2.70
CA THR A 325 7.42 1.33 -1.46
C THR A 325 6.79 -0.04 -1.61
N VAL A 326 5.69 -0.16 -2.38
CA VAL A 326 5.03 -1.44 -2.67
C VAL A 326 5.95 -2.35 -3.47
N CYS A 327 6.49 -1.87 -4.59
CA CYS A 327 7.39 -2.64 -5.46
C CYS A 327 8.65 -3.09 -4.71
N MET A 328 9.21 -2.21 -3.86
CA MET A 328 10.36 -2.56 -3.02
C MET A 328 10.01 -3.70 -2.07
N GLY A 329 8.86 -3.63 -1.41
CA GLY A 329 8.41 -4.68 -0.49
C GLY A 329 8.14 -6.02 -1.18
N LEU A 330 7.68 -6.02 -2.42
CA LEU A 330 7.56 -7.23 -3.25
C LEU A 330 8.94 -7.83 -3.55
N LEU A 331 9.96 -7.01 -3.86
CA LEU A 331 11.33 -7.50 -4.05
C LEU A 331 11.95 -8.01 -2.74
N ASN A 332 11.64 -7.39 -1.60
CA ASN A 332 12.12 -7.83 -0.28
C ASN A 332 11.57 -9.20 0.16
N ARG A 333 10.52 -9.73 -0.48
CA ARG A 333 9.95 -11.04 -0.15
C ARG A 333 10.89 -12.15 -0.59
N GLU A 334 11.33 -12.97 0.34
CA GLU A 334 11.98 -14.25 0.08
C GLU A 334 10.90 -15.31 -0.18
N ILE A 335 11.00 -16.04 -1.30
CA ILE A 335 10.07 -17.08 -1.72
C ILE A 335 10.75 -18.43 -1.61
#